data_f7be7d2b383ca92415ad1de6afcaf20e
#
_entry.id   f7be7d2b383ca92415ad1de6afcaf20e
#
_cell.length_a   1.000
_cell.length_b   1.000
_cell.length_c   1.000
_cell.angle_alpha   90.00
_cell.angle_beta   90.00
_cell.angle_gamma   90.00
#
_symmetry.space_group_name_H-M   'P 1'
#
loop_
_entity.id
_entity.type
_entity.pdbx_description
1 polymer ?
#
loop_
_entity_poly.entity_id
_entity_poly.type
_entity_poly.pdbx_seq_one_letter_code
_entity_poly.pdbx_strand_id
1 'polypeptide(L)'
;MGKPAKKGRRPACLLPLAALAAGLLWAGNFTVGLTEVSISSGKLPAAFEGFRIALVTDLHNRVFGPDNDWLVARLEKAKPDLIALSGDIADEDSALSSLSALLPRLTAVAPCVYVTGNHEWRMKNRAEWFSLLEKSGVRRLSNRFARLTRGESEIIIAGVDDPNGPRDQKTPGQLLREVKAAAPEDYIVVLCHRNDQLENLANLGTDLVLSGHAHGGVVRLPFLGAVFGTHYEFFPENTEGVICCGETCMVVSRGLGGSRRLPVRIANRPEIPVITLHCKKT
;
A
#
# COMPACT_ATOMS: atom_id res chain seq x y z
N MET A 1 38.95 -46.85 37.99
CA MET A 1 37.87 -46.98 37.03
C MET A 1 37.41 -45.55 36.66
N GLY A 2 37.89 -45.02 35.54
CA GLY A 2 37.58 -43.69 35.07
C GLY A 2 36.21 -43.70 34.30
N LYS A 3 35.31 -42.81 34.67
CA LYS A 3 34.03 -42.62 33.93
C LYS A 3 34.34 -42.04 32.55
N PRO A 4 33.72 -42.52 31.46
CA PRO A 4 33.90 -41.92 30.13
C PRO A 4 33.23 -40.55 30.08
N ALA A 5 33.95 -39.54 29.58
CA ALA A 5 33.44 -38.21 29.34
C ALA A 5 32.32 -38.27 28.26
N LYS A 6 31.13 -37.79 28.59
CA LYS A 6 30.04 -37.63 27.64
C LYS A 6 30.46 -36.60 26.57
N LYS A 7 30.76 -37.07 25.36
CA LYS A 7 30.90 -36.19 24.18
C LYS A 7 29.55 -35.50 23.95
N GLY A 8 29.49 -34.20 24.27
CA GLY A 8 28.34 -33.36 23.97
C GLY A 8 28.04 -33.41 22.46
N ARG A 9 26.86 -33.89 22.08
CA ARG A 9 26.35 -33.79 20.74
C ARG A 9 26.30 -32.30 20.39
N ARG A 10 27.18 -31.83 19.54
CA ARG A 10 27.11 -30.48 18.97
C ARG A 10 25.80 -30.38 18.19
N PRO A 11 25.03 -29.31 18.36
CA PRO A 11 23.73 -29.17 17.70
C PRO A 11 23.92 -28.82 16.22
N ALA A 12 24.16 -29.83 15.38
CA ALA A 12 24.27 -29.68 13.92
C ALA A 12 23.01 -29.06 13.27
N CYS A 13 21.88 -29.06 14.00
CA CYS A 13 20.60 -28.50 13.50
C CYS A 13 20.42 -26.99 13.74
N LEU A 14 21.27 -26.33 14.54
CA LEU A 14 21.08 -24.89 14.82
C LEU A 14 21.56 -23.99 13.68
N LEU A 15 22.58 -24.38 12.94
CA LEU A 15 23.11 -23.60 11.82
C LEU A 15 22.08 -23.40 10.68
N PRO A 16 21.40 -24.45 10.16
CA PRO A 16 20.40 -24.27 9.12
C PRO A 16 19.18 -23.47 9.61
N LEU A 17 18.77 -23.61 10.86
CA LEU A 17 17.68 -22.82 11.44
C LEU A 17 18.05 -21.34 11.57
N ALA A 18 19.27 -21.05 12.02
CA ALA A 18 19.78 -19.68 12.09
C ALA A 18 19.91 -19.04 10.69
N ALA A 19 20.37 -19.80 9.69
CA ALA A 19 20.44 -19.34 8.31
C ALA A 19 19.05 -19.06 7.72
N LEU A 20 18.06 -19.90 8.00
CA LEU A 20 16.67 -19.69 7.59
C LEU A 20 16.10 -18.42 8.25
N ALA A 21 16.28 -18.26 9.55
CA ALA A 21 15.83 -17.08 10.29
C ALA A 21 16.48 -15.80 9.74
N ALA A 22 17.78 -15.81 9.49
CA ALA A 22 18.51 -14.68 8.89
C ALA A 22 17.99 -14.38 7.47
N GLY A 23 17.73 -15.40 6.66
CA GLY A 23 17.14 -15.26 5.32
C GLY A 23 15.74 -14.64 5.35
N LEU A 24 14.89 -15.07 6.27
CA LEU A 24 13.54 -14.52 6.46
C LEU A 24 13.59 -13.06 6.94
N LEU A 25 14.49 -12.74 7.88
CA LEU A 25 14.72 -11.38 8.34
C LEU A 25 15.25 -10.50 7.19
N TRP A 26 16.22 -11.00 6.43
CA TRP A 26 16.74 -10.27 5.28
C TRP A 26 15.66 -10.03 4.22
N ALA A 27 14.94 -11.06 3.82
CA ALA A 27 13.86 -10.94 2.83
C ALA A 27 12.76 -10.00 3.31
N GLY A 28 12.37 -10.11 4.58
CA GLY A 28 11.34 -9.25 5.18
C GLY A 28 11.73 -7.78 5.30
N ASN A 29 13.01 -7.45 5.20
CA ASN A 29 13.47 -6.09 5.43
C ASN A 29 14.17 -5.43 4.25
N PHE A 30 14.70 -6.20 3.29
CA PHE A 30 15.54 -5.65 2.22
C PHE A 30 15.07 -6.00 0.81
N THR A 31 13.96 -6.73 0.66
CA THR A 31 13.43 -7.07 -0.66
C THR A 31 12.02 -6.55 -0.85
N VAL A 32 11.64 -6.27 -2.11
CA VAL A 32 10.28 -5.88 -2.50
C VAL A 32 9.66 -7.00 -3.32
N GLY A 33 8.48 -7.49 -2.89
CA GLY A 33 7.66 -8.44 -3.65
C GLY A 33 6.67 -7.73 -4.56
N LEU A 34 6.25 -8.41 -5.64
CA LEU A 34 5.02 -8.09 -6.36
C LEU A 34 3.96 -9.12 -5.96
N THR A 35 2.76 -8.67 -5.68
CA THR A 35 1.60 -9.52 -5.37
C THR A 35 0.52 -9.20 -6.39
N GLU A 36 0.26 -10.15 -7.29
CA GLU A 36 -0.80 -10.00 -8.30
C GLU A 36 -2.17 -10.18 -7.65
N VAL A 37 -3.07 -9.23 -7.91
CA VAL A 37 -4.44 -9.20 -7.40
C VAL A 37 -5.38 -9.02 -8.58
N SER A 38 -6.43 -9.81 -8.68
CA SER A 38 -7.47 -9.68 -9.71
C SER A 38 -8.78 -9.23 -9.08
N ILE A 39 -9.35 -8.14 -9.58
CA ILE A 39 -10.65 -7.61 -9.15
C ILE A 39 -11.58 -7.61 -10.36
N SER A 40 -12.75 -8.25 -10.22
CA SER A 40 -13.75 -8.33 -11.29
C SER A 40 -15.02 -7.59 -10.91
N SER A 41 -15.53 -6.75 -11.80
CA SER A 41 -16.78 -6.00 -11.58
C SER A 41 -17.64 -5.95 -12.84
N GLY A 42 -18.95 -6.05 -12.65
CA GLY A 42 -19.93 -5.84 -13.72
C GLY A 42 -20.09 -4.36 -14.13
N LYS A 43 -19.64 -3.43 -13.29
CA LYS A 43 -19.66 -1.98 -13.55
C LYS A 43 -18.43 -1.49 -14.31
N LEU A 44 -17.37 -2.32 -14.41
CA LEU A 44 -16.16 -1.90 -15.08
C LEU A 44 -16.38 -1.78 -16.60
N PRO A 45 -16.11 -0.61 -17.22
CA PRO A 45 -16.21 -0.47 -18.67
C PRO A 45 -15.23 -1.39 -19.41
N ALA A 46 -15.65 -1.95 -20.53
CA ALA A 46 -14.85 -2.90 -21.32
C ALA A 46 -13.47 -2.35 -21.73
N ALA A 47 -13.36 -1.05 -21.92
CA ALA A 47 -12.07 -0.40 -22.23
C ALA A 47 -11.04 -0.55 -21.09
N PHE A 48 -11.48 -0.77 -19.86
CA PHE A 48 -10.60 -0.97 -18.69
C PHE A 48 -10.29 -2.44 -18.38
N GLU A 49 -10.72 -3.38 -19.25
CA GLU A 49 -10.27 -4.77 -19.13
C GLU A 49 -8.75 -4.85 -19.12
N GLY A 50 -8.19 -5.49 -18.09
CA GLY A 50 -6.74 -5.64 -17.91
C GLY A 50 -6.03 -4.37 -17.42
N PHE A 51 -6.73 -3.32 -16.99
CA PHE A 51 -6.12 -2.11 -16.42
C PHE A 51 -5.39 -2.45 -15.12
N ARG A 52 -4.13 -2.02 -14.99
CA ARG A 52 -3.24 -2.40 -13.90
C ARG A 52 -2.93 -1.22 -12.99
N ILE A 53 -3.19 -1.37 -11.70
CA ILE A 53 -2.87 -0.37 -10.67
C ILE A 53 -1.81 -0.94 -9.75
N ALA A 54 -0.65 -0.28 -9.63
CA ALA A 54 0.35 -0.61 -8.61
C ALA A 54 0.07 0.20 -7.34
N LEU A 55 -0.20 -0.50 -6.23
CA LEU A 55 -0.43 0.12 -4.93
C LEU A 55 0.87 0.24 -4.15
N VAL A 56 1.32 1.47 -3.94
CA VAL A 56 2.50 1.83 -3.15
C VAL A 56 2.03 2.58 -1.91
N THR A 57 2.36 2.09 -0.72
CA THR A 57 1.95 2.69 0.55
C THR A 57 2.98 2.38 1.64
N ASP A 58 2.93 3.14 2.73
CA ASP A 58 3.76 2.91 3.93
C ASP A 58 5.26 2.78 3.60
N LEU A 59 5.78 3.67 2.75
CA LEU A 59 7.19 3.65 2.37
C LEU A 59 8.08 4.19 3.50
N HIS A 60 7.61 5.22 4.24
CA HIS A 60 8.32 5.83 5.37
C HIS A 60 9.77 6.20 5.04
N ASN A 61 10.00 6.87 3.92
CA ASN A 61 11.33 7.24 3.42
C ASN A 61 12.30 6.05 3.23
N ARG A 62 11.82 4.81 3.28
CA ARG A 62 12.68 3.64 3.12
C ARG A 62 13.25 3.59 1.71
N VAL A 63 14.52 3.19 1.62
CA VAL A 63 15.24 3.07 0.36
C VAL A 63 15.48 1.59 0.06
N PHE A 64 15.20 1.15 -1.17
CA PHE A 64 15.36 -0.21 -1.64
C PHE A 64 16.42 -0.28 -2.75
N GLY A 65 17.61 -0.74 -2.38
CA GLY A 65 18.80 -0.72 -3.25
C GLY A 65 19.40 0.68 -3.40
N PRO A 66 20.44 0.84 -4.21
CA PRO A 66 20.99 2.15 -4.53
C PRO A 66 19.88 3.03 -5.13
N ASP A 67 19.69 4.22 -4.59
CA ASP A 67 18.72 5.22 -5.09
C ASP A 67 17.32 4.69 -5.43
N ASN A 68 16.85 3.70 -4.70
CA ASN A 68 15.58 2.99 -4.93
C ASN A 68 15.52 2.17 -6.24
N ASP A 69 16.63 1.79 -6.83
CA ASP A 69 16.66 1.03 -8.09
C ASP A 69 15.84 -0.26 -8.03
N TRP A 70 15.86 -0.95 -6.90
CA TRP A 70 15.10 -2.20 -6.76
C TRP A 70 13.59 -1.96 -6.72
N LEU A 71 13.14 -0.87 -6.11
CA LEU A 71 11.72 -0.48 -6.07
C LEU A 71 11.23 -0.11 -7.47
N VAL A 72 11.99 0.75 -8.16
CA VAL A 72 11.66 1.21 -9.53
C VAL A 72 11.63 0.03 -10.50
N ALA A 73 12.65 -0.85 -10.48
CA ALA A 73 12.68 -2.04 -11.33
C ALA A 73 11.49 -2.99 -11.10
N ARG A 74 10.95 -3.06 -9.86
CA ARG A 74 9.72 -3.83 -9.60
C ARG A 74 8.50 -3.18 -10.24
N LEU A 75 8.39 -1.87 -10.18
CA LEU A 75 7.29 -1.13 -10.81
C LEU A 75 7.35 -1.22 -12.34
N GLU A 76 8.54 -1.05 -12.94
CA GLU A 76 8.74 -1.24 -14.38
C GLU A 76 8.34 -2.66 -14.83
N LYS A 77 8.73 -3.68 -14.05
CA LYS A 77 8.32 -5.07 -14.31
C LYS A 77 6.81 -5.27 -14.20
N ALA A 78 6.16 -4.59 -13.27
CA ALA A 78 4.71 -4.66 -13.07
C ALA A 78 3.93 -4.04 -14.22
N LYS A 79 4.52 -3.11 -14.99
CA LYS A 79 3.88 -2.38 -16.10
C LYS A 79 2.51 -1.83 -15.72
N PRO A 80 2.41 -1.01 -14.68
CA PRO A 80 1.13 -0.45 -14.26
C PRO A 80 0.66 0.64 -15.25
N ASP A 81 -0.65 0.76 -15.40
CA ASP A 81 -1.28 1.89 -16.08
C ASP A 81 -1.42 3.10 -15.12
N LEU A 82 -1.40 2.84 -13.80
CA LEU A 82 -1.49 3.83 -12.74
C LEU A 82 -0.68 3.38 -11.52
N ILE A 83 0.01 4.32 -10.87
CA ILE A 83 0.61 4.12 -9.54
C ILE A 83 -0.24 4.87 -8.51
N ALA A 84 -0.80 4.14 -7.55
CA ALA A 84 -1.58 4.67 -6.44
C ALA A 84 -0.70 4.77 -5.18
N LEU A 85 -0.37 5.99 -4.75
CA LEU A 85 0.39 6.28 -3.54
C LEU A 85 -0.60 6.51 -2.39
N SER A 86 -0.87 5.47 -1.59
CA SER A 86 -1.95 5.49 -0.58
C SER A 86 -1.43 5.80 0.83
N GLY A 87 -0.70 6.92 0.97
CA GLY A 87 -0.28 7.47 2.26
C GLY A 87 0.95 6.84 2.89
N ASP A 88 1.47 7.53 3.90
CA ASP A 88 2.69 7.19 4.67
C ASP A 88 3.91 6.92 3.76
N ILE A 89 4.02 7.73 2.68
CA ILE A 89 5.17 7.72 1.77
C ILE A 89 6.35 8.43 2.43
N ALA A 90 6.08 9.57 3.07
CA ALA A 90 7.04 10.36 3.83
C ALA A 90 6.84 10.16 5.35
N ASP A 91 7.94 10.18 6.12
CA ASP A 91 7.90 10.06 7.58
C ASP A 91 8.16 11.41 8.26
N GLU A 92 7.70 11.54 9.50
CA GLU A 92 7.57 12.78 10.28
C GLU A 92 8.83 13.65 10.36
N ASP A 93 10.00 13.03 10.58
CA ASP A 93 11.26 13.72 10.84
C ASP A 93 12.33 13.41 9.79
N SER A 94 11.95 12.85 8.64
CA SER A 94 12.90 12.41 7.62
C SER A 94 13.18 13.49 6.59
N ALA A 95 14.43 13.54 6.12
CA ALA A 95 14.79 14.37 4.98
C ALA A 95 14.09 13.87 3.72
N LEU A 96 13.65 14.80 2.87
CA LEU A 96 12.94 14.48 1.63
C LEU A 96 13.86 14.13 0.45
N SER A 97 15.17 14.09 0.65
CA SER A 97 16.16 13.89 -0.41
C SER A 97 16.00 12.59 -1.19
N SER A 98 15.75 11.47 -0.47
CA SER A 98 15.51 10.19 -1.12
C SER A 98 14.19 10.16 -1.92
N LEU A 99 13.17 10.85 -1.42
CA LEU A 99 11.87 10.96 -2.10
C LEU A 99 11.93 11.92 -3.29
N SER A 100 12.73 13.00 -3.21
CA SER A 100 12.92 13.92 -4.34
C SER A 100 13.62 13.25 -5.53
N ALA A 101 14.47 12.26 -5.28
CA ALA A 101 15.07 11.44 -6.33
C ALA A 101 14.10 10.35 -6.85
N LEU A 102 13.26 9.79 -5.96
CA LEU A 102 12.35 8.69 -6.29
C LEU A 102 11.13 9.13 -7.11
N LEU A 103 10.42 10.20 -6.68
CA LEU A 103 9.12 10.57 -7.25
C LEU A 103 9.14 10.80 -8.77
N PRO A 104 10.14 11.51 -9.35
CA PRO A 104 10.22 11.66 -10.81
C PRO A 104 10.41 10.33 -11.53
N ARG A 105 11.07 9.37 -10.89
CA ARG A 105 11.25 8.02 -11.45
C ARG A 105 9.95 7.22 -11.44
N LEU A 106 9.12 7.37 -10.40
CA LEU A 106 7.79 6.75 -10.34
C LEU A 106 6.87 7.31 -11.44
N THR A 107 6.85 8.64 -11.61
CA THR A 107 6.02 9.29 -12.66
C THR A 107 6.52 8.98 -14.07
N ALA A 108 7.79 8.62 -14.25
CA ALA A 108 8.33 8.12 -15.52
C ALA A 108 7.84 6.69 -15.83
N VAL A 109 7.51 5.87 -14.83
CA VAL A 109 6.95 4.53 -15.05
C VAL A 109 5.47 4.59 -15.44
N ALA A 110 4.65 5.36 -14.69
CA ALA A 110 3.22 5.54 -14.96
C ALA A 110 2.70 6.80 -14.26
N PRO A 111 1.53 7.35 -14.67
CA PRO A 111 0.85 8.39 -13.91
C PRO A 111 0.70 8.02 -12.44
N CYS A 112 0.95 8.99 -11.54
CA CYS A 112 0.88 8.79 -10.10
C CYS A 112 -0.23 9.63 -9.48
N VAL A 113 -1.05 9.00 -8.62
CA VAL A 113 -2.03 9.68 -7.75
C VAL A 113 -1.67 9.44 -6.30
N TYR A 114 -2.01 10.39 -5.41
CA TYR A 114 -1.59 10.36 -4.02
C TYR A 114 -2.68 10.84 -3.08
N VAL A 115 -2.77 10.20 -1.91
CA VAL A 115 -3.48 10.66 -0.71
C VAL A 115 -2.55 10.63 0.49
N THR A 116 -2.87 11.41 1.52
CA THR A 116 -2.09 11.41 2.76
C THR A 116 -2.38 10.20 3.63
N GLY A 117 -1.36 9.73 4.34
CA GLY A 117 -1.51 8.90 5.54
C GLY A 117 -1.40 9.74 6.81
N ASN A 118 -1.30 9.08 7.95
CA ASN A 118 -1.27 9.77 9.23
C ASN A 118 0.11 10.40 9.54
N HIS A 119 1.19 9.90 8.96
CA HIS A 119 2.53 10.43 9.17
C HIS A 119 2.73 11.77 8.48
N GLU A 120 2.23 11.95 7.27
CA GLU A 120 2.36 13.23 6.57
C GLU A 120 1.70 14.38 7.33
N TRP A 121 0.60 14.15 8.04
CA TRP A 121 -0.05 15.20 8.84
C TRP A 121 0.74 15.62 10.08
N ARG A 122 1.68 14.81 10.54
CA ARG A 122 2.57 15.08 11.66
C ARG A 122 3.89 15.74 11.24
N MET A 123 4.19 15.77 9.91
CA MET A 123 5.40 16.37 9.39
C MET A 123 5.46 17.89 9.66
N LYS A 124 6.60 18.38 10.11
CA LYS A 124 6.88 19.82 10.23
C LYS A 124 7.06 20.49 8.87
N ASN A 125 7.70 19.78 7.93
CA ASN A 125 7.98 20.24 6.57
C ASN A 125 6.92 19.76 5.55
N ARG A 126 5.69 19.54 5.99
CA ARG A 126 4.59 19.06 5.13
C ARG A 126 4.33 19.92 3.89
N ALA A 127 4.49 21.23 4.00
CA ALA A 127 4.32 22.12 2.84
C ALA A 127 5.39 21.85 1.76
N GLU A 128 6.63 21.57 2.17
CA GLU A 128 7.72 21.18 1.27
C GLU A 128 7.41 19.83 0.60
N TRP A 129 6.91 18.86 1.37
CA TRP A 129 6.47 17.56 0.86
C TRP A 129 5.39 17.72 -0.21
N PHE A 130 4.35 18.49 0.03
CA PHE A 130 3.29 18.70 -0.95
C PHE A 130 3.79 19.43 -2.21
N SER A 131 4.69 20.41 -2.05
CA SER A 131 5.34 21.06 -3.19
C SER A 131 6.21 20.09 -3.99
N LEU A 132 6.88 19.15 -3.32
CA LEU A 132 7.69 18.12 -3.98
C LEU A 132 6.84 17.17 -4.82
N LEU A 133 5.69 16.70 -4.31
CA LEU A 133 4.73 15.89 -5.06
C LEU A 133 4.29 16.59 -6.36
N GLU A 134 3.89 17.85 -6.26
CA GLU A 134 3.44 18.64 -7.42
C GLU A 134 4.56 18.83 -8.46
N LYS A 135 5.76 19.21 -8.02
CA LYS A 135 6.93 19.38 -8.89
C LYS A 135 7.36 18.08 -9.57
N SER A 136 7.10 16.94 -8.94
CA SER A 136 7.39 15.61 -9.48
C SER A 136 6.29 15.07 -10.40
N GLY A 137 5.21 15.83 -10.64
CA GLY A 137 4.11 15.40 -11.48
C GLY A 137 3.14 14.40 -10.81
N VAL A 138 3.22 14.22 -9.49
CA VAL A 138 2.28 13.39 -8.72
C VAL A 138 1.00 14.17 -8.47
N ARG A 139 -0.14 13.61 -8.90
CA ARG A 139 -1.45 14.23 -8.70
C ARG A 139 -1.98 13.96 -7.29
N ARG A 140 -1.95 14.97 -6.43
CA ARG A 140 -2.55 14.88 -5.10
C ARG A 140 -4.08 15.02 -5.19
N LEU A 141 -4.81 13.99 -4.73
CA LEU A 141 -6.27 13.97 -4.78
C LEU A 141 -6.91 14.80 -3.65
N SER A 142 -6.37 14.75 -2.43
CA SER A 142 -6.72 15.66 -1.31
C SER A 142 -8.24 15.90 -1.16
N ASN A 143 -8.98 14.85 -0.84
CA ASN A 143 -10.45 14.84 -0.74
C ASN A 143 -11.15 15.34 -2.01
N ARG A 144 -10.61 14.95 -3.17
CA ARG A 144 -11.12 15.24 -4.51
C ARG A 144 -11.14 13.96 -5.34
N PHE A 145 -11.74 14.06 -6.50
CA PHE A 145 -11.72 12.98 -7.49
C PHE A 145 -11.22 13.46 -8.84
N ALA A 146 -10.84 12.48 -9.66
CA ALA A 146 -10.45 12.67 -11.03
C ALA A 146 -11.12 11.62 -11.91
N ARG A 147 -11.28 11.90 -13.19
CA ARG A 147 -11.65 10.93 -14.21
C ARG A 147 -10.39 10.33 -14.81
N LEU A 148 -10.38 9.02 -14.96
CA LEU A 148 -9.39 8.29 -15.77
C LEU A 148 -10.10 7.87 -17.05
N THR A 149 -9.58 8.32 -18.18
CA THR A 149 -10.17 8.06 -19.49
C THR A 149 -9.36 7.02 -20.23
N ARG A 150 -10.02 6.03 -20.84
CA ARG A 150 -9.41 5.04 -21.74
C ARG A 150 -10.34 4.82 -22.94
N GLY A 151 -9.92 5.31 -24.10
CA GLY A 151 -10.82 5.43 -25.26
C GLY A 151 -11.95 6.39 -24.96
N GLU A 152 -13.20 5.97 -25.17
CA GLU A 152 -14.41 6.76 -24.87
C GLU A 152 -14.98 6.46 -23.47
N SER A 153 -14.36 5.59 -22.70
CA SER A 153 -14.82 5.17 -21.37
C SER A 153 -14.06 5.88 -20.26
N GLU A 154 -14.73 6.07 -19.13
CA GLU A 154 -14.16 6.68 -17.94
C GLU A 154 -14.40 5.80 -16.70
N ILE A 155 -13.51 5.90 -15.73
CA ILE A 155 -13.70 5.47 -14.34
C ILE A 155 -13.30 6.61 -13.41
N ILE A 156 -13.82 6.59 -12.19
CA ILE A 156 -13.47 7.59 -11.18
C ILE A 156 -12.34 7.09 -10.31
N ILE A 157 -11.34 7.95 -10.06
CA ILE A 157 -10.36 7.78 -9.00
C ILE A 157 -10.57 8.89 -7.96
N ALA A 158 -10.97 8.53 -6.76
CA ALA A 158 -11.18 9.46 -5.65
C ALA A 158 -10.13 9.24 -4.56
N GLY A 159 -9.77 10.30 -3.86
CA GLY A 159 -8.80 10.23 -2.77
C GLY A 159 -9.36 10.78 -1.47
N VAL A 160 -9.30 9.98 -0.43
CA VAL A 160 -9.66 10.34 0.94
C VAL A 160 -8.38 10.53 1.74
N ASP A 161 -8.12 11.78 2.16
CA ASP A 161 -6.99 12.10 3.05
C ASP A 161 -7.23 11.54 4.46
N ASP A 162 -6.12 11.27 5.18
CA ASP A 162 -6.19 10.74 6.55
C ASP A 162 -6.92 11.72 7.50
N PRO A 163 -7.74 11.22 8.44
CA PRO A 163 -8.51 12.04 9.38
C PRO A 163 -7.66 12.88 10.34
N ASN A 164 -6.34 12.64 10.44
CA ASN A 164 -5.43 13.52 11.17
C ASN A 164 -5.18 14.87 10.48
N GLY A 165 -5.77 15.07 9.30
CA GLY A 165 -5.72 16.33 8.58
C GLY A 165 -6.55 17.45 9.22
N PRO A 166 -6.72 18.59 8.52
CA PRO A 166 -7.52 19.70 9.01
C PRO A 166 -8.94 19.27 9.38
N ARG A 167 -9.49 19.86 10.46
CA ARG A 167 -10.83 19.50 10.95
C ARG A 167 -11.96 19.87 9.99
N ASP A 168 -11.72 20.82 9.11
CA ASP A 168 -12.64 21.29 8.08
C ASP A 168 -12.49 20.58 6.73
N GLN A 169 -11.63 19.55 6.67
CA GLN A 169 -11.52 18.75 5.45
C GLN A 169 -12.82 18.00 5.15
N LYS A 170 -13.10 17.78 3.87
CA LYS A 170 -14.26 16.98 3.45
C LYS A 170 -14.23 15.59 4.05
N THR A 171 -15.37 15.13 4.54
CA THR A 171 -15.54 13.74 4.95
C THR A 171 -15.66 12.82 3.72
N PRO A 172 -15.39 11.52 3.85
CA PRO A 172 -15.62 10.54 2.77
C PRO A 172 -17.04 10.64 2.19
N GLY A 173 -18.06 10.81 3.06
CA GLY A 173 -19.45 10.94 2.64
C GLY A 173 -19.74 12.23 1.83
N GLN A 174 -19.06 13.34 2.13
CA GLN A 174 -19.18 14.56 1.32
C GLN A 174 -18.54 14.37 -0.05
N LEU A 175 -17.32 13.81 -0.09
CA LEU A 175 -16.63 13.53 -1.35
C LEU A 175 -17.43 12.58 -2.24
N LEU A 176 -17.92 11.46 -1.69
CA LEU A 176 -18.63 10.46 -2.51
C LEU A 176 -20.01 10.94 -2.97
N ARG A 177 -20.67 11.85 -2.24
CA ARG A 177 -21.86 12.54 -2.77
C ARG A 177 -21.54 13.40 -4.00
N GLU A 178 -20.41 14.13 -3.99
CA GLU A 178 -19.96 14.90 -5.16
C GLU A 178 -19.62 13.97 -6.33
N VAL A 179 -18.94 12.85 -6.06
CA VAL A 179 -18.62 11.84 -7.08
C VAL A 179 -19.91 11.31 -7.73
N LYS A 180 -20.89 10.88 -6.92
CA LYS A 180 -22.15 10.32 -7.44
C LYS A 180 -23.01 11.35 -8.17
N ALA A 181 -22.97 12.61 -7.76
CA ALA A 181 -23.63 13.68 -8.49
C ALA A 181 -23.01 13.92 -9.87
N ALA A 182 -21.70 13.72 -10.00
CA ALA A 182 -20.96 13.94 -11.25
C ALA A 182 -20.88 12.69 -12.14
N ALA A 183 -20.98 11.47 -11.55
CA ALA A 183 -20.74 10.19 -12.23
C ALA A 183 -21.52 9.05 -11.50
N PRO A 184 -22.85 9.02 -11.59
CA PRO A 184 -23.69 8.12 -10.76
C PRO A 184 -23.48 6.63 -11.06
N GLU A 185 -23.13 6.28 -12.30
CA GLU A 185 -23.01 4.90 -12.77
C GLU A 185 -21.56 4.46 -12.97
N ASP A 186 -20.59 5.36 -12.79
CA ASP A 186 -19.20 5.06 -13.10
C ASP A 186 -18.60 4.11 -12.04
N TYR A 187 -17.60 3.33 -12.47
CA TYR A 187 -16.78 2.51 -11.56
C TYR A 187 -15.89 3.42 -10.71
N ILE A 188 -15.98 3.28 -9.38
CA ILE A 188 -15.33 4.18 -8.43
C ILE A 188 -14.20 3.45 -7.70
N VAL A 189 -12.97 3.90 -7.93
CA VAL A 189 -11.78 3.50 -7.16
C VAL A 189 -11.47 4.57 -6.13
N VAL A 190 -11.33 4.21 -4.86
CA VAL A 190 -10.99 5.12 -3.77
C VAL A 190 -9.62 4.78 -3.21
N LEU A 191 -8.71 5.76 -3.17
CA LEU A 191 -7.52 5.69 -2.34
C LEU A 191 -7.89 6.16 -0.93
N CYS A 192 -7.63 5.32 0.06
CA CYS A 192 -7.83 5.63 1.47
C CYS A 192 -6.74 4.92 2.28
N HIS A 193 -5.89 5.68 2.98
CA HIS A 193 -4.77 5.08 3.70
C HIS A 193 -5.20 4.04 4.73
N ARG A 194 -6.26 4.34 5.50
CA ARG A 194 -6.72 3.48 6.60
C ARG A 194 -7.54 2.28 6.13
N ASN A 195 -7.15 1.11 6.62
CA ASN A 195 -7.75 -0.18 6.27
C ASN A 195 -9.05 -0.50 7.03
N ASP A 196 -9.45 0.32 7.98
CA ASP A 196 -10.68 0.19 8.78
C ASP A 196 -11.91 0.86 8.13
N GLN A 197 -11.77 1.43 6.92
CA GLN A 197 -12.83 2.21 6.27
C GLN A 197 -13.71 1.40 5.29
N LEU A 198 -13.51 0.08 5.17
CA LEU A 198 -14.21 -0.73 4.16
C LEU A 198 -15.72 -0.60 4.24
N GLU A 199 -16.31 -0.84 5.41
CA GLU A 199 -17.78 -0.80 5.58
C GLU A 199 -18.34 0.59 5.32
N ASN A 200 -17.65 1.64 5.82
CA ASN A 200 -18.06 3.01 5.59
C ASN A 200 -18.07 3.35 4.10
N LEU A 201 -17.00 3.01 3.37
CA LEU A 201 -16.87 3.28 1.94
C LEU A 201 -17.81 2.40 1.10
N ALA A 202 -18.06 1.16 1.51
CA ALA A 202 -19.04 0.28 0.87
C ALA A 202 -20.46 0.86 0.97
N ASN A 203 -20.86 1.32 2.15
CA ASN A 203 -22.16 1.99 2.36
C ASN A 203 -22.30 3.30 1.55
N LEU A 204 -21.18 3.92 1.19
CA LEU A 204 -21.14 5.08 0.31
C LEU A 204 -21.12 4.69 -1.18
N GLY A 205 -21.10 3.39 -1.49
CA GLY A 205 -21.24 2.84 -2.85
C GLY A 205 -19.99 3.01 -3.70
N THR A 206 -18.82 2.73 -3.14
CA THR A 206 -17.56 2.57 -3.87
C THR A 206 -17.46 1.16 -4.44
N ASP A 207 -16.62 0.96 -5.45
CA ASP A 207 -16.41 -0.36 -6.05
C ASP A 207 -15.09 -0.99 -5.60
N LEU A 208 -14.01 -0.20 -5.54
CA LEU A 208 -12.69 -0.65 -5.12
C LEU A 208 -12.04 0.36 -4.17
N VAL A 209 -11.45 -0.13 -3.09
CA VAL A 209 -10.67 0.69 -2.14
C VAL A 209 -9.22 0.21 -2.13
N LEU A 210 -8.27 1.13 -2.18
CA LEU A 210 -6.83 0.87 -2.13
C LEU A 210 -6.25 1.43 -0.83
N SER A 211 -5.73 0.55 0.03
CA SER A 211 -5.38 0.88 1.40
C SER A 211 -4.02 0.33 1.84
N GLY A 212 -3.49 0.88 2.93
CA GLY A 212 -2.27 0.43 3.62
C GLY A 212 -2.46 0.41 5.13
N HIS A 213 -1.60 1.15 5.87
CA HIS A 213 -1.67 1.45 7.29
C HIS A 213 -1.38 0.28 8.25
N ALA A 214 -1.85 -0.93 7.93
CA ALA A 214 -1.71 -2.11 8.79
C ALA A 214 -0.31 -2.74 8.76
N HIS A 215 0.54 -2.36 7.80
CA HIS A 215 1.88 -2.90 7.58
C HIS A 215 1.94 -4.44 7.45
N GLY A 216 0.83 -5.13 7.15
CA GLY A 216 0.73 -6.58 7.18
C GLY A 216 0.82 -7.19 8.58
N GLY A 217 0.68 -6.39 9.63
CA GLY A 217 1.14 -6.69 10.97
C GLY A 217 2.68 -6.63 11.05
N VAL A 218 3.27 -6.71 12.22
CA VAL A 218 4.74 -6.64 12.40
C VAL A 218 5.36 -8.02 12.29
N VAL A 219 4.77 -9.00 12.98
CA VAL A 219 5.18 -10.39 13.01
C VAL A 219 4.15 -11.23 12.31
N ARG A 220 4.60 -12.01 11.34
CA ARG A 220 3.77 -12.98 10.62
C ARG A 220 4.30 -14.39 10.81
N LEU A 221 3.42 -15.35 10.80
CA LEU A 221 3.79 -16.76 10.77
C LEU A 221 3.18 -17.42 9.53
N PRO A 222 3.92 -18.39 8.93
CA PRO A 222 3.35 -19.17 7.84
C PRO A 222 2.02 -19.79 8.28
N PHE A 223 1.03 -19.76 7.40
CA PHE A 223 -0.33 -20.29 7.58
C PHE A 223 -1.23 -19.58 8.61
N LEU A 224 -0.67 -18.80 9.55
CA LEU A 224 -1.42 -18.05 10.56
C LEU A 224 -1.60 -16.56 10.19
N GLY A 225 -0.81 -16.05 9.25
CA GLY A 225 -0.85 -14.63 8.90
C GLY A 225 -0.23 -13.74 9.97
N ALA A 226 -0.79 -12.55 10.18
CA ALA A 226 -0.33 -11.60 11.20
C ALA A 226 -0.65 -12.11 12.61
N VAL A 227 0.35 -12.20 13.46
CA VAL A 227 0.20 -12.62 14.86
C VAL A 227 0.41 -11.47 15.85
N PHE A 228 1.06 -10.40 15.41
CA PHE A 228 1.29 -9.20 16.22
C PHE A 228 1.26 -7.95 15.33
N GLY A 229 0.45 -6.97 15.69
CA GLY A 229 0.19 -5.77 14.91
C GLY A 229 0.94 -4.53 15.36
N THR A 230 0.76 -3.44 14.61
CA THR A 230 1.43 -2.15 14.82
C THR A 230 0.93 -1.41 16.05
N HIS A 231 -0.26 -1.74 16.54
CA HIS A 231 -0.88 -1.19 17.76
C HIS A 231 -0.68 -2.10 18.98
N TYR A 232 0.27 -3.06 18.90
CA TYR A 232 0.56 -4.03 19.97
C TYR A 232 -0.58 -5.03 20.24
N GLU A 233 -1.50 -5.20 19.29
CA GLU A 233 -2.58 -6.19 19.34
C GLU A 233 -2.10 -7.57 18.84
N PHE A 234 -2.69 -8.62 19.40
CA PHE A 234 -2.50 -9.98 18.90
C PHE A 234 -3.56 -10.34 17.86
N PHE A 235 -3.12 -11.02 16.79
CA PHE A 235 -3.97 -11.46 15.68
C PHE A 235 -4.80 -10.33 15.04
N PRO A 236 -4.14 -9.24 14.59
CA PRO A 236 -4.83 -8.13 13.95
C PRO A 236 -5.55 -8.59 12.68
N GLU A 237 -6.76 -8.09 12.49
CA GLU A 237 -7.58 -8.37 11.31
C GLU A 237 -7.26 -7.41 10.16
N ASN A 238 -7.65 -7.81 8.93
CA ASN A 238 -7.60 -6.95 7.75
C ASN A 238 -6.23 -6.32 7.48
N THR A 239 -5.16 -7.08 7.68
CA THR A 239 -3.79 -6.55 7.57
C THR A 239 -3.19 -6.65 6.18
N GLU A 240 -3.78 -7.45 5.29
CA GLU A 240 -3.33 -7.64 3.91
C GLU A 240 -4.38 -8.29 3.02
N GLY A 241 -4.16 -8.23 1.72
CA GLY A 241 -4.94 -8.98 0.72
C GLY A 241 -6.23 -8.29 0.32
N VAL A 242 -7.19 -9.07 -0.14
CA VAL A 242 -8.48 -8.60 -0.62
C VAL A 242 -9.55 -8.93 0.41
N ILE A 243 -10.32 -7.93 0.80
CA ILE A 243 -11.43 -8.04 1.74
C ILE A 243 -12.63 -7.37 1.09
N CYS A 244 -13.80 -7.98 1.11
CA CYS A 244 -14.98 -7.43 0.45
C CYS A 244 -16.15 -7.28 1.42
N CYS A 245 -16.94 -6.22 1.21
CA CYS A 245 -18.22 -5.94 1.85
C CYS A 245 -19.25 -5.67 0.75
N GLY A 246 -20.16 -6.63 0.53
CA GLY A 246 -21.06 -6.62 -0.63
C GLY A 246 -20.26 -6.64 -1.95
N GLU A 247 -20.56 -5.70 -2.85
CA GLU A 247 -19.85 -5.55 -4.14
C GLU A 247 -18.57 -4.72 -4.02
N THR A 248 -18.30 -4.08 -2.89
CA THR A 248 -17.09 -3.28 -2.66
C THR A 248 -15.97 -4.15 -2.15
N CYS A 249 -14.82 -4.13 -2.83
CA CYS A 249 -13.61 -4.79 -2.36
C CYS A 249 -12.55 -3.77 -1.95
N MET A 250 -11.79 -4.07 -0.89
CA MET A 250 -10.62 -3.32 -0.46
C MET A 250 -9.38 -4.18 -0.65
N VAL A 251 -8.36 -3.62 -1.25
CA VAL A 251 -7.01 -4.21 -1.31
C VAL A 251 -6.17 -3.54 -0.24
N VAL A 252 -5.76 -4.30 0.76
CA VAL A 252 -4.85 -3.83 1.82
C VAL A 252 -3.45 -4.33 1.53
N SER A 253 -2.51 -3.38 1.37
CA SER A 253 -1.10 -3.69 1.16
C SER A 253 -0.38 -3.88 2.50
N ARG A 254 0.58 -4.79 2.53
CA ARG A 254 1.54 -4.88 3.65
C ARG A 254 2.52 -3.69 3.71
N GLY A 255 2.47 -2.81 2.72
CA GLY A 255 3.35 -1.65 2.65
C GLY A 255 4.82 -1.99 2.41
N LEU A 256 5.64 -0.98 2.28
CA LEU A 256 7.06 -1.08 1.95
C LEU A 256 7.98 -0.85 3.15
N GLY A 257 7.72 0.16 3.96
CA GLY A 257 8.50 0.50 5.15
C GLY A 257 8.14 -0.32 6.38
N GLY A 258 8.85 -0.09 7.47
CA GLY A 258 8.51 -0.60 8.79
C GLY A 258 7.79 0.46 9.62
N SER A 259 7.02 0.04 10.61
CA SER A 259 6.51 0.97 11.61
C SER A 259 7.69 1.63 12.36
N ARG A 260 7.61 2.93 12.66
CA ARG A 260 8.64 3.67 13.39
C ARG A 260 8.96 3.03 14.75
N ARG A 261 7.95 2.46 15.42
CA ARG A 261 8.10 1.80 16.72
C ARG A 261 8.65 0.39 16.62
N LEU A 262 8.39 -0.28 15.49
CA LEU A 262 8.80 -1.65 15.21
C LEU A 262 9.37 -1.70 13.77
N PRO A 263 10.62 -1.25 13.58
CA PRO A 263 11.18 -1.08 12.24
C PRO A 263 11.53 -2.40 11.54
N VAL A 264 11.52 -3.50 12.29
CA VAL A 264 11.88 -4.84 11.77
C VAL A 264 10.62 -5.63 11.45
N ARG A 265 10.56 -6.18 10.25
CA ARG A 265 9.52 -7.10 9.78
C ARG A 265 9.98 -8.54 9.94
N ILE A 266 9.18 -9.40 10.57
CA ILE A 266 9.47 -10.83 10.76
C ILE A 266 8.51 -11.63 9.88
N ALA A 267 9.06 -12.37 8.90
CA ALA A 267 8.32 -13.13 7.88
C ALA A 267 7.24 -12.29 7.15
N ASN A 268 7.44 -10.98 7.08
CA ASN A 268 6.52 -9.98 6.57
C ASN A 268 7.20 -9.16 5.47
N ARG A 269 7.36 -9.77 4.29
CA ARG A 269 8.07 -9.15 3.17
C ARG A 269 7.33 -7.90 2.66
N PRO A 270 8.02 -6.77 2.48
CA PRO A 270 7.48 -5.61 1.78
C PRO A 270 6.92 -5.98 0.40
N GLU A 271 5.78 -5.38 0.04
CA GLU A 271 5.14 -5.71 -1.23
C GLU A 271 4.56 -4.50 -1.94
N ILE A 272 4.39 -4.67 -3.24
CA ILE A 272 3.57 -3.82 -4.11
C ILE A 272 2.44 -4.72 -4.65
N PRO A 273 1.20 -4.59 -4.17
CA PRO A 273 0.05 -5.18 -4.85
C PRO A 273 -0.11 -4.57 -6.24
N VAL A 274 -0.25 -5.44 -7.24
CA VAL A 274 -0.56 -5.06 -8.61
C VAL A 274 -1.96 -5.55 -8.92
N ILE A 275 -2.89 -4.62 -8.92
CA ILE A 275 -4.32 -4.89 -9.07
C ILE A 275 -4.66 -4.84 -10.56
N THR A 276 -5.10 -5.95 -11.11
CA THR A 276 -5.63 -6.02 -12.47
C THR A 276 -7.15 -6.01 -12.42
N LEU A 277 -7.76 -5.04 -13.11
CA LEU A 277 -9.21 -4.91 -13.21
C LEU A 277 -9.75 -5.78 -14.35
N HIS A 278 -10.83 -6.50 -14.09
CA HIS A 278 -11.50 -7.36 -15.05
C HIS A 278 -13.00 -7.09 -15.13
N CYS A 279 -13.53 -7.12 -16.33
CA CYS A 279 -14.98 -7.13 -16.53
C CYS A 279 -15.54 -8.48 -16.07
N LYS A 280 -16.57 -8.46 -15.23
CA LYS A 280 -17.26 -9.69 -14.83
C LYS A 280 -17.95 -10.28 -16.07
N LYS A 281 -17.58 -11.48 -16.48
CA LYS A 281 -18.28 -12.19 -17.55
C LYS A 281 -19.69 -12.50 -17.08
N THR A 282 -20.67 -12.04 -17.80
CA THR A 282 -22.09 -12.40 -17.64
C THR A 282 -22.30 -13.87 -17.95
#